data_ddc7e8ee51e9411c0b3c17b4a9a58f55
#
_entry.id   ddc7e8ee51e9411c0b3c17b4a9a58f55
#
_cell.length_a   1.000
_cell.length_b   1.000
_cell.length_c   1.000
_cell.angle_alpha   90.00
_cell.angle_beta   90.00
_cell.angle_gamma   90.00
#
_symmetry.space_group_name_H-M   'P 1'
#
loop_
_entity.id
_entity.type
_entity.pdbx_description
1 polymer ?
#
loop_
_entity_poly.entity_id
_entity_poly.type
_entity_poly.pdbx_seq_one_letter_code
_entity_poly.pdbx_strand_id
1 'polypeptide(L)'
;MCIRDSFCMGGALTLLALNFAPEIDAGAVWYGLPPLEYLDPAKFTAPVLGHFATQDQFFAIDKVDALEAKLREGGVSLEFHRYLAHHAFANETAVGVGRIAATQYDPAWAQLAWDRTLRFFGRTLG
;
A
#
# COMPACT_ATOMS: atom_id res chain seq x y z
N MET A 1 16.34 9.95 -8.32
CA MET A 1 15.64 8.81 -7.71
C MET A 1 14.64 9.35 -6.70
N CYS A 2 13.37 9.05 -6.87
CA CYS A 2 12.32 9.55 -6.00
C CYS A 2 11.39 8.41 -5.59
N ILE A 3 11.28 8.17 -4.28
CA ILE A 3 10.47 7.11 -3.68
C ILE A 3 9.34 7.74 -2.88
N ARG A 4 8.16 7.13 -2.92
CA ARG A 4 7.08 7.44 -2.00
C ARG A 4 6.66 6.18 -1.27
N ASP A 5 6.74 6.23 0.05
CA ASP A 5 6.38 5.13 0.93
C ASP A 5 5.63 5.71 2.13
N SER A 6 4.44 5.17 2.43
CA SER A 6 3.67 5.67 3.56
C SER A 6 2.57 4.69 3.98
N PHE A 7 2.08 4.88 5.20
CA PHE A 7 1.20 3.97 5.92
C PHE A 7 -0.18 4.57 6.15
N CYS A 8 -1.23 3.74 6.14
CA CYS A 8 -2.60 4.11 6.47
C CYS A 8 -3.11 5.23 5.54
N MET A 9 -3.53 6.38 6.08
CA MET A 9 -3.89 7.55 5.28
C MET A 9 -2.74 7.96 4.35
N GLY A 10 -1.50 7.80 4.80
CA GLY A 10 -0.34 8.03 3.97
C GLY A 10 -0.26 7.09 2.76
N GLY A 11 -0.79 5.86 2.88
CA GLY A 11 -0.93 4.95 1.74
C GLY A 11 -1.84 5.51 0.67
N ALA A 12 -2.99 6.07 1.07
CA ALA A 12 -3.89 6.77 0.16
C ALA A 12 -3.21 7.97 -0.49
N LEU A 13 -2.47 8.75 0.30
CA LEU A 13 -1.72 9.90 -0.22
C LEU A 13 -0.60 9.48 -1.19
N THR A 14 0.00 8.32 -0.96
CA THR A 14 1.02 7.78 -1.87
C THR A 14 0.41 7.49 -3.25
N LEU A 15 -0.76 6.86 -3.30
CA LEU A 15 -1.44 6.61 -4.56
C LEU A 15 -1.82 7.91 -5.28
N LEU A 16 -2.30 8.90 -4.54
CA LEU A 16 -2.59 10.23 -5.12
C LEU A 16 -1.32 10.89 -5.62
N ALA A 17 -0.22 10.79 -4.88
CA ALA A 17 1.06 11.34 -5.32
C ALA A 17 1.54 10.68 -6.61
N LEU A 18 1.43 9.35 -6.72
CA LEU A 18 1.80 8.62 -7.94
C LEU A 18 0.94 9.03 -9.13
N ASN A 19 -0.33 9.37 -8.87
CA ASN A 19 -1.25 9.83 -9.91
C ASN A 19 -0.90 11.23 -10.43
N PHE A 20 -0.39 12.11 -9.57
CA PHE A 20 -0.17 13.52 -9.92
C PHE A 20 1.29 13.95 -10.03
N ALA A 21 2.24 13.12 -9.61
CA ALA A 21 3.67 13.46 -9.59
C ALA A 21 4.47 12.46 -10.44
N PRO A 22 4.65 12.72 -11.75
CA PRO A 22 5.33 11.78 -12.64
C PRO A 22 6.83 11.63 -12.36
N GLU A 23 7.39 12.48 -11.53
CA GLU A 23 8.80 12.40 -11.13
C GLU A 23 9.08 11.32 -10.06
N ILE A 24 8.03 10.68 -9.50
CA ILE A 24 8.22 9.59 -8.55
C ILE A 24 8.58 8.30 -9.31
N ASP A 25 9.64 7.64 -8.89
CA ASP A 25 10.19 6.46 -9.57
C ASP A 25 9.63 5.14 -9.05
N ALA A 26 9.14 5.09 -7.82
CA ALA A 26 8.51 3.90 -7.26
C ALA A 26 7.65 4.28 -6.05
N GLY A 27 6.58 3.54 -5.80
CA GLY A 27 5.71 3.78 -4.66
C GLY A 27 5.37 2.51 -3.89
N ALA A 28 5.38 2.59 -2.56
CA ALA A 28 4.94 1.52 -1.67
C ALA A 28 3.77 2.02 -0.82
N VAL A 29 2.68 1.28 -0.85
CA VAL A 29 1.41 1.63 -0.22
C VAL A 29 1.11 0.62 0.88
N TRP A 30 0.90 1.11 2.09
CA TRP A 30 0.62 0.28 3.25
C TRP A 30 -0.82 0.53 3.73
N TYR A 31 -1.65 -0.50 3.59
CA TYR A 31 -3.03 -0.59 4.08
C TYR A 31 -3.86 0.70 3.99
N GLY A 32 -3.78 1.39 2.86
CA GLY A 32 -4.59 2.58 2.61
C GLY A 32 -4.84 2.81 1.14
N LEU A 33 -5.99 3.35 0.79
CA LEU A 33 -6.32 3.73 -0.58
C LEU A 33 -7.32 4.89 -0.59
N PRO A 34 -7.25 5.79 -1.59
CA PRO A 34 -8.22 6.86 -1.75
C PRO A 34 -9.46 6.36 -2.48
N PRO A 35 -10.53 7.16 -2.58
CA PRO A 35 -11.61 6.86 -3.51
C PRO A 35 -11.07 6.63 -4.93
N LEU A 36 -11.50 5.54 -5.57
CA LEU A 36 -10.92 5.12 -6.84
C LEU A 36 -11.15 6.11 -7.98
N GLU A 37 -12.21 6.91 -7.89
CA GLU A 37 -12.53 7.94 -8.88
C GLU A 37 -11.45 9.03 -9.00
N TYR A 38 -10.60 9.18 -8.00
CA TYR A 38 -9.50 10.16 -8.04
C TYR A 38 -8.25 9.63 -8.76
N LEU A 39 -8.24 8.36 -9.13
CA LEU A 39 -7.07 7.72 -9.74
C LEU A 39 -7.31 7.50 -11.23
N ASP A 40 -6.36 7.96 -12.04
CA ASP A 40 -6.32 7.70 -13.47
C ASP A 40 -5.09 6.84 -13.78
N PRO A 41 -5.27 5.55 -14.09
CA PRO A 41 -4.12 4.66 -14.34
C PRO A 41 -3.19 5.15 -15.44
N ALA A 42 -3.69 5.91 -16.40
CA ALA A 42 -2.88 6.46 -17.49
C ALA A 42 -1.82 7.46 -16.99
N LYS A 43 -2.00 8.02 -15.80
CA LYS A 43 -1.06 8.96 -15.20
C LYS A 43 0.07 8.30 -14.43
N PHE A 44 -0.06 6.99 -14.15
CA PHE A 44 0.94 6.26 -13.37
C PHE A 44 2.12 5.90 -14.26
N THR A 45 3.30 6.41 -13.93
CA THR A 45 4.54 6.09 -14.66
C THR A 45 5.47 5.20 -13.85
N ALA A 46 5.21 5.04 -12.55
CA ALA A 46 6.06 4.29 -11.64
C ALA A 46 5.41 2.95 -11.26
N PRO A 47 6.22 1.91 -10.96
CA PRO A 47 5.71 0.68 -10.39
C PRO A 47 5.20 0.90 -8.96
N VAL A 48 4.18 0.13 -8.57
CA VAL A 48 3.49 0.25 -7.29
C VAL A 48 3.53 -1.07 -6.55
N LEU A 49 4.00 -1.02 -5.30
CA LEU A 49 3.90 -2.12 -4.34
C LEU A 49 2.79 -1.80 -3.36
N GLY A 50 1.92 -2.76 -3.09
CA GLY A 50 0.85 -2.60 -2.10
C GLY A 50 0.86 -3.70 -1.05
N HIS A 51 0.69 -3.32 0.21
CA HIS A 51 0.53 -4.22 1.35
C HIS A 51 -0.83 -3.95 1.99
N PHE A 52 -1.70 -4.94 1.97
CA PHE A 52 -3.07 -4.80 2.48
C PHE A 52 -3.42 -5.94 3.42
N ALA A 53 -4.28 -5.65 4.39
CA ALA A 53 -4.73 -6.62 5.39
C ALA A 53 -6.12 -7.13 5.06
N THR A 54 -6.32 -8.45 5.10
CA THR A 54 -7.61 -9.06 4.77
C THR A 54 -8.67 -8.81 5.84
N GLN A 55 -8.27 -8.50 7.08
CA GLN A 55 -9.15 -8.22 8.21
C GLN A 55 -9.23 -6.72 8.53
N ASP A 56 -8.88 -5.88 7.58
CA ASP A 56 -8.91 -4.42 7.74
C ASP A 56 -10.37 -3.93 7.75
N GLN A 57 -10.74 -3.21 8.81
CA GLN A 57 -12.07 -2.64 8.96
C GLN A 57 -12.20 -1.23 8.37
N PHE A 58 -11.08 -0.59 8.02
CA PHE A 58 -11.06 0.75 7.41
C PHE A 58 -11.02 0.67 5.88
N PHE A 59 -10.25 -0.27 5.34
CA PHE A 59 -10.06 -0.45 3.91
C PHE A 59 -10.36 -1.90 3.55
N ALA A 60 -11.62 -2.19 3.26
CA ALA A 60 -12.09 -3.54 2.99
C ALA A 60 -11.39 -4.16 1.79
N ILE A 61 -11.17 -5.47 1.84
CA ILE A 61 -10.39 -6.19 0.83
C ILE A 61 -11.04 -6.13 -0.57
N ASP A 62 -12.36 -6.03 -0.64
CA ASP A 62 -13.06 -5.89 -1.92
C ASP A 62 -12.70 -4.57 -2.63
N LYS A 63 -12.43 -3.51 -1.88
CA LYS A 63 -11.96 -2.25 -2.44
C LYS A 63 -10.51 -2.35 -2.91
N VAL A 64 -9.70 -3.13 -2.23
CA VAL A 64 -8.33 -3.45 -2.67
C VAL A 64 -8.36 -4.21 -3.99
N ASP A 65 -9.27 -5.18 -4.12
CA ASP A 65 -9.44 -5.94 -5.34
C ASP A 65 -9.87 -5.03 -6.51
N ALA A 66 -10.77 -4.09 -6.25
CA ALA A 66 -11.20 -3.11 -7.26
C ALA A 66 -10.07 -2.17 -7.67
N LEU A 67 -9.25 -1.73 -6.71
CA LEU A 67 -8.06 -0.92 -6.99
C LEU A 67 -7.07 -1.67 -7.87
N GLU A 68 -6.77 -2.91 -7.52
CA GLU A 68 -5.86 -3.75 -8.31
C GLU A 68 -6.36 -3.91 -9.74
N ALA A 69 -7.64 -4.24 -9.91
CA ALA A 69 -8.24 -4.40 -11.24
C ALA A 69 -8.12 -3.12 -12.06
N LYS A 70 -8.46 -1.98 -11.47
CA LYS A 70 -8.41 -0.69 -12.16
C LYS A 70 -6.99 -0.35 -12.64
N LEU A 71 -6.01 -0.52 -11.78
CA LEU A 71 -4.63 -0.20 -12.13
C LEU A 71 -4.05 -1.19 -13.14
N ARG A 72 -4.36 -2.48 -13.03
CA ARG A 72 -3.89 -3.49 -14.00
C ARG A 72 -4.49 -3.26 -15.38
N GLU A 73 -5.77 -2.97 -15.46
CA GLU A 73 -6.44 -2.67 -16.73
C GLU A 73 -5.83 -1.45 -17.41
N GLY A 74 -5.33 -0.50 -16.64
CA GLY A 74 -4.63 0.68 -17.15
C GLY A 74 -3.16 0.48 -17.47
N GLY A 75 -2.63 -0.73 -17.31
CA GLY A 75 -1.25 -1.06 -17.66
C GLY A 75 -0.21 -0.69 -16.60
N VAL A 76 -0.64 -0.38 -15.37
CA VAL A 76 0.27 -0.06 -14.27
C VAL A 76 1.02 -1.31 -13.80
N SER A 77 2.33 -1.20 -13.57
CA SER A 77 3.13 -2.28 -13.01
C SER A 77 2.84 -2.41 -11.52
N LEU A 78 2.24 -3.51 -11.10
CA LEU A 78 1.77 -3.73 -9.72
C LEU A 78 2.39 -4.98 -9.10
N GLU A 79 2.65 -4.86 -7.80
CA GLU A 79 2.90 -6.00 -6.92
C GLU A 79 2.06 -5.79 -5.66
N PHE A 80 0.90 -6.46 -5.56
CA PHE A 80 0.00 -6.34 -4.42
C PHE A 80 0.05 -7.62 -3.59
N HIS A 81 0.22 -7.46 -2.29
CA HIS A 81 0.23 -8.55 -1.32
C HIS A 81 -0.89 -8.36 -0.30
N ARG A 82 -1.55 -9.45 0.04
CA ARG A 82 -2.61 -9.48 1.04
C ARG A 82 -2.16 -10.36 2.20
N TYR A 83 -2.36 -9.85 3.42
CA TYR A 83 -1.92 -10.52 4.65
C TYR A 83 -3.12 -10.82 5.52
N LEU A 84 -3.14 -11.99 6.15
CA LEU A 84 -4.16 -12.35 7.13
C LEU A 84 -3.86 -11.60 8.44
N ALA A 85 -4.15 -10.32 8.44
CA ALA A 85 -3.80 -9.39 9.50
C ALA A 85 -4.85 -8.27 9.59
N HIS A 86 -4.72 -7.45 10.63
CA HIS A 86 -5.57 -6.28 10.82
C HIS A 86 -4.92 -5.01 10.27
N HIS A 87 -5.68 -3.92 10.24
CA HIS A 87 -5.16 -2.61 9.85
C HIS A 87 -3.96 -2.24 10.74
N ALA A 88 -3.00 -1.54 10.18
CA ALA A 88 -1.77 -1.10 10.87
C ALA A 88 -0.90 -2.26 11.38
N PHE A 89 -0.91 -3.40 10.70
CA PHE A 89 -0.14 -4.57 11.15
C PHE A 89 1.39 -4.33 11.21
N ALA A 90 1.89 -3.34 10.50
CA ALA A 90 3.31 -2.97 10.54
C ALA A 90 3.62 -1.86 11.55
N ASN A 91 2.62 -1.37 12.28
CA ASN A 91 2.81 -0.32 13.28
C ASN A 91 3.08 -0.95 14.65
N GLU A 92 4.32 -0.85 15.12
CA GLU A 92 4.77 -1.42 16.40
C GLU A 92 4.01 -0.87 17.61
N THR A 93 3.39 0.30 17.49
CA THR A 93 2.62 0.91 18.58
C THR A 93 1.18 0.38 18.67
N ALA A 94 0.71 -0.37 17.67
CA ALA A 94 -0.64 -0.94 17.66
C ALA A 94 -0.72 -2.20 18.52
N VAL A 95 -0.42 -2.06 19.81
CA VAL A 95 -0.40 -3.16 20.80
C VAL A 95 -0.99 -2.70 22.12
N GLY A 96 -1.49 -3.66 22.89
CA GLY A 96 -1.96 -3.45 24.26
C GLY A 96 -3.31 -2.76 24.33
N VAL A 97 -3.69 -2.39 25.55
CA VAL A 97 -5.03 -1.85 25.85
C VAL A 97 -5.26 -0.44 25.32
N GLY A 98 -4.20 0.30 25.04
CA GLY A 98 -4.30 1.67 24.52
C GLY A 98 -4.47 1.77 23.01
N ARG A 99 -4.44 0.64 22.28
CA ARG A 99 -4.55 0.66 20.83
C ARG A 99 -5.99 0.92 20.37
N ILE A 100 -6.13 1.44 19.16
CA ILE A 100 -7.43 1.48 18.48
C ILE A 100 -7.85 0.04 18.18
N ALA A 101 -9.09 -0.34 18.54
CA ALA A 101 -9.54 -1.74 18.53
C ALA A 101 -9.40 -2.44 17.16
N ALA A 102 -9.55 -1.69 16.07
CA ALA A 102 -9.47 -2.23 14.72
C ALA A 102 -8.03 -2.36 14.20
N THR A 103 -7.03 -2.01 15.01
CA THR A 103 -5.61 -2.07 14.63
C THR A 103 -4.88 -3.12 15.45
N GLN A 104 -3.90 -3.77 14.86
CA GLN A 104 -3.07 -4.74 15.59
C GLN A 104 -1.74 -4.93 14.89
N TYR A 105 -0.64 -4.77 15.63
CA TYR A 105 0.70 -5.10 15.17
C TYR A 105 0.83 -6.63 15.02
N ASP A 106 1.40 -7.04 13.91
CA ASP A 106 1.72 -8.45 13.65
C ASP A 106 3.17 -8.53 13.18
N PRO A 107 4.11 -8.93 14.06
CA PRO A 107 5.54 -8.87 13.74
C PRO A 107 5.94 -9.79 12.59
N ALA A 108 5.32 -10.96 12.44
CA ALA A 108 5.66 -11.89 11.36
C ALA A 108 5.27 -11.31 9.99
N TRP A 109 4.04 -10.81 9.86
CA TRP A 109 3.59 -10.19 8.62
C TRP A 109 4.31 -8.88 8.35
N ALA A 110 4.59 -8.08 9.39
CA ALA A 110 5.35 -6.84 9.25
C ALA A 110 6.75 -7.12 8.67
N GLN A 111 7.45 -8.13 9.19
CA GLN A 111 8.78 -8.51 8.70
C GLN A 111 8.73 -8.93 7.22
N LEU A 112 7.77 -9.77 6.85
CA LEU A 112 7.63 -10.22 5.47
C LEU A 112 7.32 -9.05 4.53
N ALA A 113 6.44 -8.15 4.94
CA ALA A 113 6.09 -6.96 4.14
C ALA A 113 7.30 -6.04 3.96
N TRP A 114 8.10 -5.85 5.00
CA TRP A 114 9.33 -5.06 4.91
C TRP A 114 10.35 -5.69 3.97
N ASP A 115 10.55 -7.01 4.05
CA ASP A 115 11.45 -7.73 3.14
C ASP A 115 11.00 -7.55 1.69
N ARG A 116 9.71 -7.63 1.43
CA ARG A 116 9.15 -7.42 0.09
C ARG A 116 9.35 -5.98 -0.38
N THR A 117 9.21 -5.03 0.51
CA THR A 117 9.42 -3.60 0.20
C THR A 117 10.87 -3.33 -0.20
N LEU A 118 11.81 -3.85 0.57
CA LEU A 118 13.23 -3.69 0.26
C LEU A 118 13.60 -4.34 -1.07
N ARG A 119 13.07 -5.53 -1.34
CA ARG A 119 13.29 -6.22 -2.62
C ARG A 119 12.68 -5.45 -3.79
N PHE A 120 11.48 -4.92 -3.60
CA PHE A 120 10.80 -4.11 -4.62
C PHE A 120 11.63 -2.89 -4.97
N PHE A 121 12.07 -2.12 -4.00
CA PHE A 121 12.91 -0.95 -4.26
C PHE A 121 14.27 -1.35 -4.86
N GLY A 122 14.85 -2.45 -4.42
CA GLY A 122 16.10 -2.94 -4.98
C GLY A 122 16.04 -3.22 -6.48
N ARG A 123 14.97 -3.87 -6.95
CA ARG A 123 14.83 -4.20 -8.37
C ARG A 123 14.28 -3.05 -9.23
N THR A 124 13.55 -2.10 -8.64
CA THR A 124 12.94 -0.99 -9.41
C THR A 124 13.83 0.24 -9.48
N LEU A 125 14.70 0.43 -8.51
CA LEU A 125 15.56 1.61 -8.40
C LEU A 125 17.04 1.29 -8.64
N GLY A 126 17.36 0.01 -8.65
CA GLY A 126 18.72 -0.46 -8.90
C GLY A 126 19.04 -0.47 -10.36
#